data_4d9e2cd5956717e66b539a063d4abf11
#
_entry.id   4d9e2cd5956717e66b539a063d4abf11
#
_cell.length_a   1.000
_cell.length_b   1.000
_cell.length_c   1.000
_cell.angle_alpha   90.00
_cell.angle_beta   90.00
_cell.angle_gamma   90.00
#
_symmetry.space_group_name_H-M   'P 1'
#
loop_
_entity.id
_entity.type
_entity.pdbx_description
1 polymer ?
#
loop_
_entity_poly.entity_id
_entity_poly.type
_entity_poly.pdbx_seq_one_letter_code
_entity_poly.pdbx_strand_id
1 'polypeptide(L)'
;MAGGDDEAAAEAARGGATARLFHGARRLGVDLGRRLLDLVLPPVCMACRQPVATPHGLCAACWSRLRPIERPYCERLGIPFGYDLGEGALSAEAIAAPPVFDRARAAVLYEEVAREIVQGLKYHDRTELAR
;
A
#
# COMPACT_ATOMS: atom_id res chain seq x y z
N MET A 1 42.28 -46.73 12.38
CA MET A 1 41.16 -46.12 13.10
C MET A 1 40.74 -44.88 12.25
N ALA A 2 39.85 -45.11 11.28
CA ALA A 2 39.29 -44.07 10.45
C ALA A 2 37.86 -44.54 10.05
N GLY A 3 36.83 -44.15 10.73
CA GLY A 3 35.48 -44.63 10.51
C GLY A 3 34.39 -43.77 11.16
N GLY A 4 34.74 -42.60 11.70
CA GLY A 4 33.77 -41.76 12.44
C GLY A 4 33.21 -40.56 11.70
N ASP A 5 33.89 -40.12 10.66
CA ASP A 5 33.59 -38.82 10.03
C ASP A 5 32.53 -38.93 8.92
N ASP A 6 32.31 -40.10 8.34
CA ASP A 6 31.35 -40.32 7.27
C ASP A 6 29.88 -40.47 7.79
N GLU A 7 29.68 -40.98 9.02
CA GLU A 7 28.36 -41.11 9.62
C GLU A 7 27.77 -39.76 10.04
N ALA A 8 28.59 -38.87 10.58
CA ALA A 8 28.17 -37.52 10.99
C ALA A 8 27.75 -36.65 9.79
N ALA A 9 28.45 -36.80 8.66
CA ALA A 9 28.11 -36.09 7.42
C ALA A 9 26.78 -36.58 6.81
N ALA A 10 26.51 -37.88 6.88
CA ALA A 10 25.25 -38.45 6.37
C ALA A 10 24.03 -38.05 7.21
N GLU A 11 24.20 -37.89 8.52
CA GLU A 11 23.12 -37.48 9.44
C GLU A 11 22.79 -36.00 9.31
N ALA A 12 23.78 -35.12 9.11
CA ALA A 12 23.59 -33.70 8.82
C ALA A 12 22.88 -33.45 7.47
N ALA A 13 23.16 -34.29 6.46
CA ALA A 13 22.51 -34.20 5.16
C ALA A 13 21.01 -34.59 5.21
N ARG A 14 20.64 -35.57 6.04
CA ARG A 14 19.24 -36.01 6.23
C ARG A 14 18.40 -35.00 6.99
N GLY A 15 18.99 -34.33 8.00
CA GLY A 15 18.32 -33.26 8.76
C GLY A 15 18.00 -32.04 7.90
N GLY A 16 18.89 -31.66 6.96
CA GLY A 16 18.68 -30.55 6.05
C GLY A 16 17.61 -30.78 4.99
N ALA A 17 17.42 -31.99 4.52
CA ALA A 17 16.42 -32.35 3.50
C ALA A 17 15.01 -32.36 4.08
N THR A 18 14.82 -32.91 5.27
CA THR A 18 13.50 -32.92 5.95
C THR A 18 13.05 -31.54 6.36
N ALA A 19 13.94 -30.67 6.85
CA ALA A 19 13.63 -29.28 7.19
C ALA A 19 13.17 -28.47 5.97
N ARG A 20 13.77 -28.66 4.81
CA ARG A 20 13.37 -28.01 3.54
C ARG A 20 12.02 -28.48 3.04
N LEU A 21 11.69 -29.77 3.16
CA LEU A 21 10.40 -30.34 2.80
C LEU A 21 9.28 -29.81 3.71
N PHE A 22 9.50 -29.70 5.01
CA PHE A 22 8.52 -29.14 5.95
C PHE A 22 8.28 -27.66 5.72
N HIS A 23 9.31 -26.86 5.36
CA HIS A 23 9.14 -25.47 4.99
C HIS A 23 8.38 -25.29 3.68
N GLY A 24 8.62 -26.14 2.70
CA GLY A 24 7.89 -26.13 1.42
C GLY A 24 6.42 -26.49 1.60
N ALA A 25 6.10 -27.56 2.33
CA ALA A 25 4.73 -27.99 2.58
C ALA A 25 3.93 -26.95 3.39
N ARG A 26 4.57 -26.31 4.38
CA ARG A 26 3.93 -25.26 5.18
C ARG A 26 3.61 -24.02 4.33
N ARG A 27 4.49 -23.61 3.41
CA ARG A 27 4.24 -22.51 2.47
C ARG A 27 3.10 -22.84 1.52
N LEU A 28 3.08 -24.01 0.94
CA LEU A 28 1.97 -24.46 0.07
C LEU A 28 0.62 -24.47 0.82
N GLY A 29 0.59 -24.96 2.06
CA GLY A 29 -0.61 -24.96 2.88
C GLY A 29 -1.12 -23.55 3.21
N VAL A 30 -0.23 -22.63 3.52
CA VAL A 30 -0.57 -21.21 3.78
C VAL A 30 -1.09 -20.54 2.51
N ASP A 31 -0.46 -20.77 1.35
CA ASP A 31 -0.89 -20.20 0.08
C ASP A 31 -2.23 -20.76 -0.39
N LEU A 32 -2.46 -22.07 -0.21
CA LEU A 32 -3.75 -22.68 -0.50
C LEU A 32 -4.85 -22.15 0.43
N GLY A 33 -4.55 -22.03 1.72
CA GLY A 33 -5.47 -21.45 2.71
C GLY A 33 -5.83 -20.00 2.40
N ARG A 34 -4.86 -19.20 1.98
CA ARG A 34 -5.11 -17.81 1.53
C ARG A 34 -6.00 -17.77 0.30
N ARG A 35 -5.73 -18.59 -0.72
CA ARG A 35 -6.57 -18.66 -1.93
C ARG A 35 -8.01 -19.09 -1.63
N LEU A 36 -8.21 -19.99 -0.69
CA LEU A 36 -9.55 -20.40 -0.25
C LEU A 36 -10.25 -19.28 0.53
N LEU A 37 -9.53 -18.56 1.37
CA LEU A 37 -10.05 -17.38 2.06
C LEU A 37 -10.39 -16.25 1.06
N ASP A 38 -9.54 -16.02 0.06
CA ASP A 38 -9.79 -15.01 -1.00
C ASP A 38 -11.01 -15.38 -1.86
N LEU A 39 -11.35 -16.67 -1.96
CA LEU A 39 -12.55 -17.12 -2.67
C LEU A 39 -13.83 -16.83 -1.87
N VAL A 40 -13.78 -16.93 -0.54
CA VAL A 40 -14.92 -16.70 0.37
C VAL A 40 -15.03 -15.23 0.76
N LEU A 41 -13.88 -14.57 0.94
CA LEU A 41 -13.74 -13.16 1.33
C LEU A 41 -12.80 -12.46 0.35
N PRO A 42 -13.25 -12.20 -0.88
CA PRO A 42 -12.39 -11.57 -1.88
C PRO A 42 -11.96 -10.17 -1.39
N PRO A 43 -10.71 -9.75 -1.68
CA PRO A 43 -10.29 -8.40 -1.40
C PRO A 43 -11.19 -7.40 -2.13
N VAL A 44 -11.52 -6.31 -1.46
CA VAL A 44 -12.43 -5.30 -2.00
C VAL A 44 -11.75 -3.95 -2.15
N CYS A 45 -12.21 -3.19 -3.11
CA CYS A 45 -11.77 -1.82 -3.37
C CYS A 45 -11.92 -0.95 -2.11
N MET A 46 -10.89 -0.19 -1.78
CA MET A 46 -10.85 0.68 -0.59
C MET A 46 -11.95 1.77 -0.61
N ALA A 47 -12.40 2.19 -1.78
CA ALA A 47 -13.50 3.15 -1.93
C ALA A 47 -14.85 2.46 -2.11
N CYS A 48 -15.13 1.89 -3.29
CA CYS A 48 -16.46 1.43 -3.67
C CYS A 48 -16.82 -0.01 -3.25
N ARG A 49 -15.89 -0.75 -2.60
CA ARG A 49 -16.06 -2.14 -2.15
C ARG A 49 -16.30 -3.19 -3.24
N GLN A 50 -16.10 -2.85 -4.49
CA GLN A 50 -16.12 -3.85 -5.57
C GLN A 50 -14.94 -4.81 -5.40
N PRO A 51 -15.08 -6.11 -5.76
CA PRO A 51 -13.98 -7.05 -5.71
C PRO A 51 -12.78 -6.57 -6.55
N VAL A 52 -11.58 -6.77 -6.03
CA VAL A 52 -10.31 -6.43 -6.68
C VAL A 52 -9.34 -7.59 -6.60
N ALA A 53 -8.32 -7.60 -7.45
CA ALA A 53 -7.34 -8.69 -7.47
C ALA A 53 -6.33 -8.60 -6.30
N THR A 54 -6.10 -7.41 -5.77
CA THR A 54 -5.10 -7.17 -4.72
C THR A 54 -5.74 -6.52 -3.50
N PRO A 55 -5.43 -6.98 -2.28
CA PRO A 55 -5.89 -6.33 -1.06
C PRO A 55 -5.33 -4.91 -0.96
N HIS A 56 -6.05 -4.05 -0.29
CA HIS A 56 -5.69 -2.63 -0.08
C HIS A 56 -5.53 -1.80 -1.36
N GLY A 57 -6.15 -2.25 -2.47
CA GLY A 57 -6.12 -1.56 -3.75
C GLY A 57 -7.40 -0.81 -4.08
N LEU A 58 -7.34 0.00 -5.13
CA LEU A 58 -8.50 0.58 -5.79
C LEU A 58 -8.83 -0.20 -7.05
N CYS A 59 -10.12 -0.33 -7.37
CA CYS A 59 -10.53 -0.83 -8.68
C CYS A 59 -10.20 0.22 -9.77
N ALA A 60 -10.14 -0.21 -11.03
CA ALA A 60 -9.80 0.67 -12.15
C ALA A 60 -10.72 1.90 -12.23
N ALA A 61 -12.03 1.73 -11.99
CA ALA A 61 -13.00 2.82 -12.00
C ALA A 61 -12.77 3.86 -10.89
N CYS A 62 -12.38 3.43 -9.68
CA CYS A 62 -12.04 4.36 -8.60
C CYS A 62 -10.68 5.01 -8.84
N TRP A 63 -9.73 4.25 -9.38
CA TRP A 63 -8.41 4.79 -9.72
C TRP A 63 -8.50 5.90 -10.77
N SER A 64 -9.30 5.72 -11.83
CA SER A 64 -9.47 6.74 -12.88
C SER A 64 -10.20 8.01 -12.41
N ARG A 65 -10.94 7.94 -11.30
CA ARG A 65 -11.62 9.08 -10.67
C ARG A 65 -10.78 9.75 -9.59
N LEU A 66 -9.66 9.16 -9.22
CA LEU A 66 -8.72 9.77 -8.27
C LEU A 66 -8.01 10.92 -8.97
N ARG A 67 -7.94 12.08 -8.31
CA ARG A 67 -7.33 13.28 -8.86
C ARG A 67 -5.99 13.55 -8.16
N PRO A 68 -4.86 13.08 -8.73
CA PRO A 68 -3.54 13.38 -8.20
C PRO A 68 -3.24 14.87 -8.29
N ILE A 69 -2.50 15.39 -7.33
CA ILE A 69 -1.99 16.76 -7.36
C ILE A 69 -0.60 16.73 -8.00
N GLU A 70 -0.55 17.21 -9.22
CA GLU A 70 0.68 17.35 -10.01
C GLU A 70 1.04 18.84 -10.17
N ARG A 71 2.25 19.13 -10.64
CA ARG A 71 2.62 20.51 -10.99
C ARG A 71 1.73 21.03 -12.11
N PRO A 72 1.39 22.33 -12.08
CA PRO A 72 1.84 23.39 -11.17
C PRO A 72 1.03 23.47 -9.87
N TYR A 73 1.70 23.69 -8.75
CA TYR A 73 1.08 23.89 -7.43
C TYR A 73 1.89 24.90 -6.58
N CYS A 74 1.25 25.48 -5.56
CA CYS A 74 1.91 26.38 -4.60
C CYS A 74 3.01 25.64 -3.83
N GLU A 75 4.26 26.13 -3.89
CA GLU A 75 5.41 25.50 -3.25
C GLU A 75 5.31 25.45 -1.71
N ARG A 76 4.52 26.27 -1.09
CA ARG A 76 4.32 26.25 0.36
C ARG A 76 3.10 25.43 0.79
N LEU A 77 1.94 25.67 0.18
CA LEU A 77 0.68 25.04 0.59
C LEU A 77 0.34 23.75 -0.16
N GLY A 78 0.99 23.47 -1.31
CA GLY A 78 0.69 22.30 -2.14
C GLY A 78 -0.67 22.38 -2.85
N ILE A 79 -1.30 23.54 -2.90
CA ILE A 79 -2.57 23.77 -3.60
C ILE A 79 -2.30 23.87 -5.10
N PRO A 80 -3.00 23.10 -5.95
CA PRO A 80 -2.78 23.13 -7.39
C PRO A 80 -3.20 24.48 -7.99
N PHE A 81 -2.45 24.94 -8.99
CA PHE A 81 -2.79 26.07 -9.81
C PHE A 81 -3.54 25.64 -11.08
N GLY A 82 -4.39 26.51 -11.61
CA GLY A 82 -5.07 26.28 -12.88
C GLY A 82 -4.18 26.50 -14.12
N TYR A 83 -3.01 27.11 -13.94
CA TYR A 83 -2.04 27.44 -14.99
C TYR A 83 -0.64 27.52 -14.42
N ASP A 84 0.36 27.41 -15.26
CA ASP A 84 1.76 27.45 -14.86
C ASP A 84 2.19 28.88 -14.50
N LEU A 85 2.67 29.05 -13.27
CA LEU A 85 3.21 30.28 -12.73
C LEU A 85 4.75 30.26 -12.61
N GLY A 86 5.38 29.21 -13.11
CA GLY A 86 6.81 28.98 -12.99
C GLY A 86 7.24 28.29 -11.69
N GLU A 87 8.52 27.98 -11.59
CA GLU A 87 9.10 27.32 -10.43
C GLU A 87 9.09 28.23 -9.19
N GLY A 88 8.85 27.64 -8.03
CA GLY A 88 8.84 28.35 -6.76
C GLY A 88 7.59 29.22 -6.52
N ALA A 89 6.58 29.15 -7.39
CA ALA A 89 5.38 29.97 -7.28
C ALA A 89 4.64 29.76 -5.96
N LEU A 90 4.23 30.87 -5.35
CA LEU A 90 3.41 30.89 -4.13
C LEU A 90 2.01 31.39 -4.44
N SER A 91 1.00 30.81 -3.81
CA SER A 91 -0.37 31.32 -3.87
C SER A 91 -0.50 32.64 -3.10
N ALA A 92 -1.48 33.47 -3.49
CA ALA A 92 -1.77 34.70 -2.78
C ALA A 92 -2.03 34.47 -1.28
N GLU A 93 -2.69 33.38 -0.93
CA GLU A 93 -2.93 32.97 0.46
C GLU A 93 -1.63 32.70 1.21
N ALA A 94 -0.69 31.97 0.61
CA ALA A 94 0.61 31.69 1.21
C ALA A 94 1.47 32.94 1.42
N ILE A 95 1.27 33.98 0.60
CA ILE A 95 1.95 35.26 0.70
C ILE A 95 1.30 36.13 1.78
N ALA A 96 -0.03 36.24 1.77
CA ALA A 96 -0.79 37.09 2.68
C ALA A 96 -0.77 36.61 4.13
N ALA A 97 -0.84 35.30 4.34
CA ALA A 97 -0.82 34.65 5.65
C ALA A 97 0.16 33.46 5.65
N PRO A 98 1.47 33.70 5.75
CA PRO A 98 2.47 32.64 5.72
C PRO A 98 2.26 31.65 6.88
N PRO A 99 2.10 30.35 6.59
CA PRO A 99 1.99 29.35 7.65
C PRO A 99 3.32 29.18 8.40
N VAL A 100 3.25 28.62 9.62
CA VAL A 100 4.43 28.33 10.46
C VAL A 100 5.31 27.20 9.93
N PHE A 101 4.80 26.40 8.99
CA PHE A 101 5.53 25.30 8.37
C PHE A 101 6.15 25.76 7.03
N ASP A 102 7.24 25.11 6.65
CA ASP A 102 7.95 25.45 5.40
C ASP A 102 7.22 24.94 4.16
N ARG A 103 6.62 23.74 4.24
CA ARG A 103 6.02 23.07 3.07
C ARG A 103 4.94 22.06 3.47
N ALA A 104 3.81 22.12 2.78
CA ALA A 104 2.79 21.08 2.79
C ALA A 104 2.72 20.39 1.42
N ARG A 105 2.38 19.09 1.42
CA ARG A 105 2.13 18.31 0.21
C ARG A 105 0.95 17.39 0.44
N ALA A 106 0.08 17.31 -0.55
CA ALA A 106 -0.97 16.31 -0.62
C ALA A 106 -0.78 15.50 -1.91
N ALA A 107 -1.05 14.21 -1.85
CA ALA A 107 -0.91 13.34 -3.01
C ALA A 107 -2.08 13.48 -3.98
N VAL A 108 -3.27 13.73 -3.45
CA VAL A 108 -4.53 13.77 -4.21
C VAL A 108 -5.45 14.87 -3.69
N LEU A 109 -6.37 15.34 -4.53
CA LEU A 109 -7.45 16.22 -4.12
C LEU A 109 -8.42 15.48 -3.19
N TYR A 110 -8.89 16.17 -2.15
CA TYR A 110 -9.87 15.64 -1.20
C TYR A 110 -11.29 15.70 -1.80
N GLU A 111 -11.49 14.94 -2.86
CA GLU A 111 -12.76 14.85 -3.59
C GLU A 111 -13.18 13.38 -3.70
N GLU A 112 -14.45 13.15 -4.01
CA GLU A 112 -15.02 11.83 -4.32
C GLU A 112 -14.29 10.63 -3.65
N VAL A 113 -13.46 9.91 -4.43
CA VAL A 113 -12.77 8.69 -4.00
C VAL A 113 -11.85 8.92 -2.79
N ALA A 114 -11.07 10.00 -2.79
CA ALA A 114 -10.18 10.32 -1.67
C ALA A 114 -10.98 10.61 -0.39
N ARG A 115 -12.12 11.27 -0.52
CA ARG A 115 -13.03 11.53 0.60
C ARG A 115 -13.61 10.25 1.16
N GLU A 116 -14.08 9.32 0.30
CA GLU A 116 -14.61 8.02 0.73
C GLU A 116 -13.58 7.21 1.52
N ILE A 117 -12.33 7.18 1.06
CA ILE A 117 -11.23 6.49 1.75
C ILE A 117 -10.99 7.09 3.13
N VAL A 118 -10.83 8.42 3.21
CA VAL A 118 -10.55 9.11 4.48
C VAL A 118 -11.72 9.01 5.45
N GLN A 119 -12.95 9.09 4.96
CA GLN A 119 -14.15 8.89 5.78
C GLN A 119 -14.27 7.45 6.27
N GLY A 120 -13.96 6.48 5.41
CA GLY A 120 -13.89 5.06 5.79
C GLY A 120 -12.92 4.81 6.93
N LEU A 121 -11.73 5.42 6.87
CA LEU A 121 -10.73 5.34 7.93
C LEU A 121 -11.20 6.00 9.24
N LYS A 122 -11.79 7.21 9.15
CA LYS A 122 -12.14 8.00 10.35
C LYS A 122 -13.40 7.53 11.07
N TYR A 123 -14.39 7.05 10.33
CA TYR A 123 -15.74 6.85 10.88
C TYR A 123 -16.22 5.40 10.83
N HIS A 124 -15.51 4.51 10.18
CA HIS A 124 -15.90 3.11 10.02
C HIS A 124 -14.85 2.12 10.54
N ASP A 125 -13.90 2.57 11.37
CA ASP A 125 -12.82 1.77 11.95
C ASP A 125 -12.06 0.90 10.93
N ARG A 126 -11.94 1.37 9.69
CA ARG A 126 -11.26 0.67 8.60
C ARG A 126 -9.76 0.86 8.69
N THR A 127 -9.17 0.34 9.77
CA THR A 127 -7.73 0.45 10.04
C THR A 127 -6.85 -0.22 8.97
N GLU A 128 -7.41 -1.12 8.18
CA GLU A 128 -6.77 -1.71 7.02
C GLU A 128 -6.37 -0.67 5.95
N LEU A 129 -6.99 0.53 5.95
CA LEU A 129 -6.68 1.63 5.02
C LEU A 129 -5.40 2.39 5.41
N ALA A 130 -4.87 2.17 6.61
CA ALA A 130 -3.69 2.87 7.13
C ALA A 130 -2.36 2.12 6.90
N ARG A 131 -2.37 1.01 6.17
CA ARG A 131 -1.19 0.15 5.91
C ARG A 131 -0.56 0.38 4.57
#